data_5872b90033c0c01db857bc066874e7b2
#
_entry.id   5872b90033c0c01db857bc066874e7b2
#
_cell.length_a   1.000
_cell.length_b   1.000
_cell.length_c   1.000
_cell.angle_alpha   90.00
_cell.angle_beta   90.00
_cell.angle_gamma   90.00
#
_symmetry.space_group_name_H-M   'P 1'
#
loop_
_entity.id
_entity.type
_entity.pdbx_description
1 polymer ?
#
loop_
_entity_poly.entity_id
_entity_poly.type
_entity_poly.pdbx_seq_one_letter_code
_entity_poly.pdbx_strand_id
1 'polypeptide(L)'
;MFKPFAILVILLMTSFFTACSYLPGQTDSAQSRDLSEIYADHSGPVIPVTLDNYKVAESDEAFYNITKLVGMNTFFHFPVGNFDLDNQTVVRMNRDTYYSGAIIDTSKGATITIPETNGRYLSVMIVENDHYIPQVFLEPGTHEIKSTTQFAMVAMRIRSNSNDPEDGSKITAIREGTILNVKGTSPHVRPNYNMEQLVALRNQLTTEGTKLGSLMGMQGARGTVEPQMHLYGTAIGWGLLPDAQAQYLGSPKYPNDGCYMSTYPPLPFNKPGFFSITIYDGEGWMYAENGMLNEFNLEMNQDGSFDAYFGKCGEVKNNLATVEDWNYILRIYEPRLDELQEFRLPEMKKIN
;
A
#
# COMPACT_ATOMS: atom_id res chain seq x y z
N MET A 1 13.25 -31.38 25.34
CA MET A 1 14.03 -30.16 25.63
C MET A 1 13.63 -29.13 24.59
N PHE A 2 12.52 -28.47 24.81
CA PHE A 2 11.96 -27.49 23.84
C PHE A 2 12.60 -26.14 24.08
N LYS A 3 13.27 -25.61 23.06
CA LYS A 3 13.69 -24.20 23.04
C LYS A 3 12.50 -23.33 22.60
N PRO A 4 12.21 -22.24 23.27
CA PRO A 4 11.15 -21.33 22.84
C PRO A 4 11.62 -20.56 21.58
N PHE A 5 10.84 -20.64 20.52
CA PHE A 5 10.95 -19.75 19.38
C PHE A 5 10.52 -18.34 19.82
N ALA A 6 11.48 -17.47 19.97
CA ALA A 6 11.23 -16.05 20.11
C ALA A 6 10.76 -15.52 18.74
N ILE A 7 9.50 -15.13 18.65
CA ILE A 7 8.96 -14.41 17.50
C ILE A 7 9.55 -13.01 17.55
N LEU A 8 10.59 -12.78 16.76
CA LEU A 8 11.19 -11.47 16.54
C LEU A 8 10.40 -10.76 15.41
N VAL A 9 9.26 -10.19 15.76
CA VAL A 9 8.52 -9.23 14.92
C VAL A 9 8.74 -7.87 15.54
N ILE A 10 9.98 -7.41 15.58
CA ILE A 10 10.34 -6.06 16.03
C ILE A 10 11.47 -5.57 15.16
N LEU A 11 11.27 -4.47 14.53
CA LEU A 11 12.14 -3.56 13.79
C LEU A 11 11.80 -3.43 12.31
N LEU A 12 10.79 -2.65 12.01
CA LEU A 12 10.55 -2.26 10.61
C LEU A 12 10.12 -0.80 10.44
N MET A 13 10.45 0.07 11.40
CA MET A 13 10.39 1.52 11.17
C MET A 13 11.72 2.27 11.45
N THR A 14 12.79 1.57 11.77
CA THR A 14 14.10 2.22 12.00
C THR A 14 15.05 2.16 10.81
N SER A 15 14.72 1.46 9.72
CA SER A 15 15.62 1.26 8.58
C SER A 15 15.41 2.24 7.42
N PHE A 16 14.59 3.28 7.56
CA PHE A 16 14.47 4.34 6.55
C PHE A 16 15.73 5.21 6.38
N PHE A 17 16.77 4.99 7.19
CA PHE A 17 17.91 5.91 7.27
C PHE A 17 19.10 5.62 6.37
N THR A 18 19.17 4.49 5.67
CA THR A 18 20.39 4.15 4.90
C THR A 18 20.24 4.18 3.37
N ALA A 19 19.06 4.39 2.82
CA ALA A 19 18.85 4.38 1.37
C ALA A 19 18.86 5.75 0.70
N CYS A 20 19.22 6.83 1.40
CA CYS A 20 19.15 8.20 0.85
C CYS A 20 20.48 8.72 0.26
N SER A 21 21.45 7.86 -0.05
CA SER A 21 22.77 8.34 -0.55
C SER A 21 23.01 8.17 -2.05
N TYR A 22 22.00 7.79 -2.86
CA TYR A 22 22.21 7.76 -4.32
C TYR A 22 20.91 8.08 -5.09
N LEU A 23 20.67 9.36 -5.32
CA LEU A 23 19.82 9.84 -6.41
C LEU A 23 20.67 10.69 -7.36
N PRO A 24 21.12 10.14 -8.52
CA PRO A 24 21.69 10.99 -9.56
C PRO A 24 20.54 11.57 -10.39
N GLY A 25 20.46 12.91 -10.41
CA GLY A 25 19.73 13.65 -11.44
C GLY A 25 18.49 14.40 -11.02
N GLN A 26 18.54 15.19 -9.94
CA GLN A 26 17.71 16.40 -9.84
C GLN A 26 18.61 17.60 -10.09
N THR A 27 18.50 18.18 -11.28
CA THR A 27 19.09 19.49 -11.59
C THR A 27 18.16 20.60 -11.15
N ASP A 28 18.66 21.33 -10.18
CA ASP A 28 18.55 22.77 -9.89
C ASP A 28 17.21 23.46 -9.68
N SER A 29 17.16 24.00 -8.47
CA SER A 29 16.76 25.31 -7.95
C SER A 29 15.73 25.32 -6.82
N ALA A 30 15.52 24.22 -6.12
CA ALA A 30 14.99 24.32 -4.77
C ALA A 30 16.19 24.44 -3.81
N GLN A 31 16.42 25.62 -3.23
CA GLN A 31 17.24 25.73 -2.03
C GLN A 31 16.85 24.60 -1.10
N SER A 32 17.80 23.72 -0.76
CA SER A 32 17.61 22.69 0.25
C SER A 32 17.26 23.38 1.57
N ARG A 33 15.97 23.52 1.85
CA ARG A 33 15.51 23.93 3.18
C ARG A 33 16.01 22.85 4.13
N ASP A 34 16.73 23.25 5.14
CA ASP A 34 17.02 22.37 6.26
C ASP A 34 15.70 22.10 6.99
N LEU A 35 15.09 20.96 6.67
CA LEU A 35 13.80 20.54 7.23
C LEU A 35 13.98 19.98 8.65
N SER A 36 15.21 19.74 9.09
CA SER A 36 15.49 19.11 10.39
C SER A 36 15.03 19.97 11.58
N GLU A 37 15.09 21.31 11.46
CA GLU A 37 14.59 22.21 12.50
C GLU A 37 13.06 22.30 12.55
N ILE A 38 12.40 22.11 11.39
CA ILE A 38 10.93 22.22 11.28
C ILE A 38 10.26 20.92 11.72
N TYR A 39 10.93 19.78 11.49
CA TYR A 39 10.41 18.44 11.76
C TYR A 39 11.23 17.69 12.81
N ALA A 40 11.91 18.42 13.70
CA ALA A 40 12.63 17.83 14.83
C ALA A 40 11.68 17.01 15.71
N ASP A 41 12.20 15.95 16.30
CA ASP A 41 11.46 15.18 17.30
C ASP A 41 11.00 16.08 18.43
N HIS A 42 9.73 15.97 18.80
CA HIS A 42 9.11 16.83 19.78
C HIS A 42 9.74 16.61 21.17
N SER A 43 10.22 17.70 21.81
CA SER A 43 10.81 17.66 23.15
C SER A 43 9.79 17.82 24.30
N GLY A 44 8.49 17.70 24.01
CA GLY A 44 7.41 17.82 24.99
C GLY A 44 7.30 16.58 25.89
N PRO A 45 6.38 16.62 26.88
CA PRO A 45 6.10 15.47 27.74
C PRO A 45 5.64 14.26 26.90
N VAL A 46 6.06 13.07 27.33
CA VAL A 46 5.65 11.83 26.66
C VAL A 46 4.16 11.60 26.79
N ILE A 47 3.49 11.39 25.66
CA ILE A 47 2.05 11.11 25.58
C ILE A 47 1.83 9.59 25.58
N PRO A 48 1.12 9.03 26.54
CA PRO A 48 0.74 7.62 26.53
C PRO A 48 -0.09 7.28 25.29
N VAL A 49 0.19 6.12 24.68
CA VAL A 49 -0.63 5.61 23.57
C VAL A 49 -1.61 4.58 24.11
N THR A 50 -2.89 4.82 23.86
CA THR A 50 -4.03 3.98 24.25
C THR A 50 -4.86 3.64 23.01
N LEU A 51 -5.85 2.75 23.13
CA LEU A 51 -6.77 2.44 22.04
C LEU A 51 -7.50 3.68 21.50
N ASP A 52 -7.75 4.68 22.35
CA ASP A 52 -8.50 5.89 21.96
C ASP A 52 -7.70 6.78 21.01
N ASN A 53 -6.37 6.89 21.19
CA ASN A 53 -5.51 7.75 20.37
C ASN A 53 -4.59 6.97 19.41
N TYR A 54 -4.65 5.63 19.41
CA TYR A 54 -3.77 4.77 18.60
C TYR A 54 -3.78 5.15 17.12
N LYS A 55 -4.96 5.34 16.52
CA LYS A 55 -5.10 5.65 15.08
C LYS A 55 -4.43 6.97 14.71
N VAL A 56 -4.55 7.97 15.60
CA VAL A 56 -3.92 9.27 15.40
C VAL A 56 -2.41 9.15 15.57
N ALA A 57 -1.94 8.46 16.61
CA ALA A 57 -0.51 8.28 16.85
C ALA A 57 0.17 7.50 15.71
N GLU A 58 -0.50 6.48 15.17
CA GLU A 58 -0.01 5.71 14.01
C GLU A 58 0.05 6.57 12.74
N SER A 59 -0.96 7.42 12.53
CA SER A 59 -0.99 8.33 11.37
C SER A 59 0.02 9.46 11.51
N ASP A 60 0.23 10.02 12.71
CA ASP A 60 1.25 11.03 12.96
C ASP A 60 2.65 10.51 12.66
N GLU A 61 2.94 9.24 12.97
CA GLU A 61 4.19 8.58 12.58
C GLU A 61 4.33 8.50 11.05
N ALA A 62 3.28 8.06 10.35
CA ALA A 62 3.29 7.99 8.89
C ALA A 62 3.48 9.38 8.26
N PHE A 63 2.80 10.40 8.79
CA PHE A 63 2.90 11.79 8.32
C PHE A 63 4.29 12.36 8.56
N TYR A 64 4.85 12.15 9.75
CA TYR A 64 6.21 12.58 10.08
C TYR A 64 7.24 11.98 9.13
N ASN A 65 7.14 10.70 8.83
CA ASN A 65 8.07 10.01 7.94
C ASN A 65 8.09 10.57 6.51
N ILE A 66 6.97 11.09 6.01
CA ILE A 66 6.91 11.74 4.70
C ILE A 66 7.35 13.20 4.80
N THR A 67 6.86 13.93 5.79
CA THR A 67 7.16 15.38 5.91
C THR A 67 8.63 15.66 6.12
N LYS A 68 9.35 14.81 6.84
CA LYS A 68 10.80 14.96 7.01
C LYS A 68 11.62 14.75 5.73
N LEU A 69 11.04 14.09 4.70
CA LEU A 69 11.72 13.87 3.43
C LEU A 69 11.48 15.03 2.44
N VAL A 70 10.26 15.55 2.38
CA VAL A 70 9.86 16.50 1.33
C VAL A 70 9.15 17.73 1.85
N GLY A 71 8.85 17.80 3.14
CA GLY A 71 8.06 18.87 3.74
C GLY A 71 6.57 18.71 3.57
N MET A 72 5.82 19.75 3.95
CA MET A 72 4.36 19.82 3.79
C MET A 72 3.97 20.17 2.35
N ASN A 73 2.79 19.73 1.94
CA ASN A 73 2.15 20.13 0.69
C ASN A 73 2.95 19.75 -0.57
N THR A 74 3.87 18.80 -0.45
CA THR A 74 4.78 18.38 -1.52
C THR A 74 4.71 16.86 -1.66
N PHE A 75 4.65 16.36 -2.90
CA PHE A 75 4.67 14.93 -3.14
C PHE A 75 6.08 14.35 -2.94
N PHE A 76 6.14 13.30 -2.15
CA PHE A 76 7.20 12.29 -2.23
C PHE A 76 6.78 11.23 -3.26
N HIS A 77 7.65 10.96 -4.22
CA HIS A 77 7.44 9.93 -5.22
C HIS A 77 8.36 8.74 -4.97
N PHE A 78 7.80 7.55 -4.81
CA PHE A 78 8.61 6.35 -4.81
C PHE A 78 9.27 6.17 -6.19
N PRO A 79 10.51 5.67 -6.25
CA PRO A 79 11.24 5.49 -7.52
C PRO A 79 10.43 4.72 -8.55
N VAL A 80 10.57 5.13 -9.83
CA VAL A 80 10.05 4.40 -10.99
C VAL A 80 11.16 3.50 -11.52
N GLY A 81 10.83 2.27 -11.86
CA GLY A 81 11.79 1.31 -12.41
C GLY A 81 11.98 0.08 -11.52
N ASN A 82 13.21 -0.42 -11.43
CA ASN A 82 13.50 -1.64 -10.73
C ASN A 82 13.15 -1.58 -9.25
N PHE A 83 12.25 -2.45 -8.86
CA PHE A 83 11.96 -2.68 -7.47
C PHE A 83 13.15 -3.42 -6.83
N ASP A 84 13.70 -2.82 -5.79
CA ASP A 84 14.83 -3.42 -5.06
C ASP A 84 14.31 -4.44 -4.05
N LEU A 85 14.50 -5.73 -4.36
CA LEU A 85 14.08 -6.83 -3.49
C LEU A 85 14.86 -6.87 -2.17
N ASP A 86 16.09 -6.37 -2.17
CA ASP A 86 16.96 -6.39 -1.00
C ASP A 86 16.66 -5.24 -0.02
N ASN A 87 15.98 -4.20 -0.48
CA ASN A 87 15.66 -3.01 0.29
C ASN A 87 14.14 -2.74 0.38
N GLN A 88 13.35 -3.77 0.57
CA GLN A 88 11.91 -3.62 0.81
C GLN A 88 11.65 -2.97 2.15
N THR A 89 10.81 -1.95 2.18
CA THR A 89 10.51 -1.16 3.39
C THR A 89 9.30 -1.66 4.16
N VAL A 90 8.41 -2.42 3.50
CA VAL A 90 7.16 -2.94 4.09
C VAL A 90 6.90 -4.34 3.55
N VAL A 91 6.43 -5.24 4.41
CA VAL A 91 5.94 -6.57 3.99
C VAL A 91 4.70 -6.44 3.11
N ARG A 92 4.46 -7.41 2.24
CA ARG A 92 3.28 -7.51 1.36
C ARG A 92 3.10 -6.31 0.43
N MET A 93 4.20 -5.65 0.05
CA MET A 93 4.20 -4.63 -1.01
C MET A 93 3.67 -5.23 -2.31
N ASN A 94 3.23 -4.37 -3.23
CA ASN A 94 2.93 -4.78 -4.59
C ASN A 94 3.87 -4.09 -5.58
N ARG A 95 3.94 -4.62 -6.80
CA ARG A 95 4.68 -4.05 -7.92
C ARG A 95 3.75 -3.56 -9.04
N ASP A 96 2.45 -3.61 -8.79
CA ASP A 96 1.43 -3.28 -9.78
C ASP A 96 1.21 -1.79 -9.92
N THR A 97 1.55 -1.03 -8.87
CA THR A 97 1.36 0.42 -8.83
C THR A 97 2.57 1.15 -8.31
N TYR A 98 2.82 2.32 -8.87
CA TYR A 98 3.77 3.30 -8.33
C TYR A 98 3.07 4.23 -7.37
N TYR A 99 3.69 4.44 -6.22
CA TYR A 99 3.14 5.24 -5.14
C TYR A 99 3.71 6.65 -5.11
N SER A 100 2.87 7.58 -4.68
CA SER A 100 3.28 8.94 -4.30
C SER A 100 2.46 9.38 -3.09
N GLY A 101 3.07 10.14 -2.19
CA GLY A 101 2.40 10.62 -0.99
C GLY A 101 2.73 12.07 -0.70
N ALA A 102 1.76 12.83 -0.22
CA ALA A 102 1.96 14.19 0.28
C ALA A 102 1.15 14.38 1.56
N ILE A 103 1.73 15.02 2.55
CA ILE A 103 1.00 15.46 3.74
C ILE A 103 0.61 16.93 3.55
N ILE A 104 -0.67 17.22 3.74
CA ILE A 104 -1.25 18.53 3.46
C ILE A 104 -1.93 19.13 4.69
N ASP A 105 -1.91 20.48 4.78
CA ASP A 105 -2.71 21.24 5.71
C ASP A 105 -4.03 21.64 5.06
N THR A 106 -5.12 20.97 5.43
CA THR A 106 -6.45 21.18 4.85
C THR A 106 -7.22 22.34 5.45
N SER A 107 -6.70 23.00 6.49
CA SER A 107 -7.40 24.01 7.32
C SER A 107 -7.95 25.21 6.52
N LYS A 108 -7.36 25.53 5.36
CA LYS A 108 -7.80 26.62 4.48
C LYS A 108 -8.29 26.14 3.12
N GLY A 109 -8.52 24.83 2.97
CA GLY A 109 -8.96 24.19 1.75
C GLY A 109 -7.80 23.77 0.83
N ALA A 110 -8.05 22.72 0.08
CA ALA A 110 -7.12 22.15 -0.88
C ALA A 110 -7.86 21.56 -2.09
N THR A 111 -7.19 21.52 -3.23
CA THR A 111 -7.65 20.82 -4.44
C THR A 111 -6.53 19.98 -5.02
N ILE A 112 -6.91 18.95 -5.75
CA ILE A 112 -5.98 18.18 -6.59
C ILE A 112 -6.50 18.14 -8.01
N THR A 113 -5.62 18.40 -8.98
CA THR A 113 -5.92 18.22 -10.41
C THR A 113 -5.22 16.96 -10.89
N ILE A 114 -6.00 16.02 -11.40
CA ILE A 114 -5.55 14.76 -11.97
C ILE A 114 -5.53 14.91 -13.50
N PRO A 115 -4.40 14.66 -14.19
CA PRO A 115 -4.35 14.74 -15.64
C PRO A 115 -5.06 13.54 -16.29
N GLU A 116 -5.30 13.65 -17.60
CA GLU A 116 -5.75 12.52 -18.41
C GLU A 116 -4.72 11.38 -18.36
N THR A 117 -5.19 10.17 -18.07
CA THR A 117 -4.34 8.98 -17.93
C THR A 117 -4.38 8.03 -19.11
N ASN A 118 -5.19 8.37 -20.16
CA ASN A 118 -5.41 7.55 -21.37
C ASN A 118 -5.84 6.10 -21.03
N GLY A 119 -6.76 5.98 -20.05
CA GLY A 119 -7.30 4.70 -19.61
C GLY A 119 -6.39 3.90 -18.66
N ARG A 120 -5.28 4.46 -18.21
CA ARG A 120 -4.45 3.87 -17.14
C ARG A 120 -5.12 4.09 -15.79
N TYR A 121 -5.17 3.05 -14.97
CA TYR A 121 -5.65 3.18 -13.60
C TYR A 121 -4.78 4.16 -12.80
N LEU A 122 -5.44 5.09 -12.18
CA LEU A 122 -4.89 6.00 -11.19
C LEU A 122 -5.91 6.14 -10.06
N SER A 123 -5.46 6.10 -8.83
CA SER A 123 -6.29 6.47 -7.68
C SER A 123 -5.58 7.49 -6.81
N VAL A 124 -6.33 8.48 -6.33
CA VAL A 124 -5.89 9.44 -5.32
C VAL A 124 -6.80 9.29 -4.11
N MET A 125 -6.24 8.78 -3.04
CA MET A 125 -6.94 8.54 -1.77
C MET A 125 -6.57 9.62 -0.77
N ILE A 126 -7.55 10.15 -0.06
CA ILE A 126 -7.34 11.07 1.05
C ILE A 126 -7.45 10.29 2.35
N VAL A 127 -6.40 10.32 3.17
CA VAL A 127 -6.36 9.66 4.48
C VAL A 127 -6.28 10.72 5.56
N GLU A 128 -7.30 10.81 6.40
CA GLU A 128 -7.36 11.73 7.53
C GLU A 128 -6.35 11.34 8.64
N ASN A 129 -6.03 12.27 9.51
CA ASN A 129 -5.07 12.03 10.60
C ASN A 129 -5.48 10.94 11.60
N ASP A 130 -6.73 10.56 11.64
CA ASP A 130 -7.26 9.43 12.41
C ASP A 130 -7.60 8.22 11.54
N HIS A 131 -6.98 8.16 10.36
CA HIS A 131 -7.01 7.05 9.41
C HIS A 131 -8.35 6.81 8.72
N TYR A 132 -9.35 7.69 8.82
CA TYR A 132 -10.53 7.59 7.97
C TYR A 132 -10.21 8.04 6.55
N ILE A 133 -10.94 7.47 5.58
CA ILE A 133 -10.75 7.71 4.14
C ILE A 133 -12.03 8.33 3.58
N PRO A 134 -12.16 9.67 3.61
CA PRO A 134 -13.38 10.34 3.15
C PRO A 134 -13.56 10.30 1.64
N GLN A 135 -12.47 10.23 0.86
CA GLN A 135 -12.51 10.36 -0.61
C GLN A 135 -11.46 9.49 -1.28
N VAL A 136 -11.84 8.91 -2.43
CA VAL A 136 -10.92 8.33 -3.41
C VAL A 136 -11.33 8.85 -4.78
N PHE A 137 -10.41 9.49 -5.49
CA PHE A 137 -10.60 10.01 -6.84
C PHE A 137 -9.97 9.07 -7.86
N LEU A 138 -10.69 8.75 -8.90
CA LEU A 138 -10.27 7.88 -10.00
C LEU A 138 -10.26 8.62 -11.34
N GLU A 139 -11.08 9.66 -11.47
CA GLU A 139 -11.31 10.37 -12.71
C GLU A 139 -10.38 11.58 -12.87
N PRO A 140 -9.94 11.88 -14.09
CA PRO A 140 -9.25 13.14 -14.39
C PRO A 140 -10.09 14.36 -14.03
N GLY A 141 -9.43 15.49 -13.80
CA GLY A 141 -10.09 16.74 -13.45
C GLY A 141 -9.62 17.35 -12.15
N THR A 142 -10.22 18.46 -11.77
CA THR A 142 -9.91 19.14 -10.50
C THR A 142 -10.93 18.77 -9.44
N HIS A 143 -10.46 18.20 -8.35
CA HIS A 143 -11.27 17.72 -7.24
C HIS A 143 -10.97 18.52 -5.97
N GLU A 144 -12.04 18.87 -5.24
CA GLU A 144 -11.93 19.46 -3.91
C GLU A 144 -11.58 18.39 -2.89
N ILE A 145 -10.53 18.63 -2.10
CA ILE A 145 -10.16 17.75 -1.00
C ILE A 145 -10.95 18.17 0.25
N LYS A 146 -11.75 17.24 0.77
CA LYS A 146 -12.52 17.40 2.00
C LYS A 146 -11.91 16.54 3.10
N SER A 147 -11.64 17.15 4.24
CA SER A 147 -11.13 16.47 5.43
C SER A 147 -11.75 17.08 6.68
N THR A 148 -12.01 16.26 7.67
CA THR A 148 -12.47 16.69 9.02
C THR A 148 -11.30 16.91 9.96
N THR A 149 -10.09 16.47 9.59
CA THR A 149 -8.84 16.71 10.33
C THR A 149 -8.02 17.80 9.65
N GLN A 150 -7.23 18.54 10.42
CA GLN A 150 -6.38 19.61 9.89
C GLN A 150 -5.35 19.09 8.91
N PHE A 151 -4.77 17.93 9.19
CA PHE A 151 -3.78 17.29 8.32
C PHE A 151 -4.37 16.05 7.68
N ALA A 152 -4.00 15.80 6.44
CA ALA A 152 -4.36 14.59 5.72
C ALA A 152 -3.21 14.16 4.79
N MET A 153 -3.15 12.88 4.48
CA MET A 153 -2.29 12.36 3.43
C MET A 153 -3.06 12.25 2.12
N VAL A 154 -2.45 12.74 1.05
CA VAL A 154 -2.83 12.46 -0.32
C VAL A 154 -1.98 11.29 -0.80
N ALA A 155 -2.59 10.12 -0.95
CA ALA A 155 -1.92 8.88 -1.38
C ALA A 155 -2.32 8.56 -2.82
N MET A 156 -1.39 8.67 -3.75
CA MET A 156 -1.62 8.39 -5.17
C MET A 156 -1.00 7.04 -5.57
N ARG A 157 -1.75 6.27 -6.35
CA ARG A 157 -1.31 5.03 -6.98
C ARG A 157 -1.54 5.12 -8.48
N ILE A 158 -0.52 4.77 -9.26
CA ILE A 158 -0.58 4.74 -10.72
C ILE A 158 -0.20 3.34 -11.17
N ARG A 159 -1.04 2.67 -11.95
CA ARG A 159 -0.78 1.31 -12.44
C ARG A 159 0.51 1.27 -13.25
N SER A 160 1.40 0.32 -12.94
CA SER A 160 2.60 0.02 -13.72
C SER A 160 2.28 -0.88 -14.93
N ASN A 161 3.10 -0.81 -15.97
CA ASN A 161 3.06 -1.72 -17.10
C ASN A 161 4.48 -2.19 -17.42
N SER A 162 4.86 -3.34 -16.90
CA SER A 162 6.20 -3.91 -17.09
C SER A 162 6.53 -4.26 -18.54
N ASN A 163 5.53 -4.37 -19.42
CA ASN A 163 5.72 -4.67 -20.84
C ASN A 163 5.95 -3.42 -21.70
N ASP A 164 5.82 -2.22 -21.11
CA ASP A 164 6.01 -0.97 -21.81
C ASP A 164 7.39 -0.37 -21.46
N PRO A 165 8.36 -0.33 -22.39
CA PRO A 165 9.67 0.23 -22.10
C PRO A 165 9.66 1.74 -21.80
N GLU A 166 8.57 2.44 -22.16
CA GLU A 166 8.36 3.86 -21.87
C GLU A 166 7.52 4.09 -20.62
N ASP A 167 7.16 3.04 -19.88
CA ASP A 167 6.25 3.15 -18.73
C ASP A 167 6.74 4.18 -17.70
N GLY A 168 8.01 4.18 -17.39
CA GLY A 168 8.62 5.15 -16.47
C GLY A 168 8.41 6.59 -16.88
N SER A 169 8.59 6.90 -18.16
CA SER A 169 8.36 8.26 -18.69
C SER A 169 6.90 8.67 -18.62
N LYS A 170 5.98 7.73 -18.92
CA LYS A 170 4.53 7.96 -18.83
C LYS A 170 4.08 8.19 -17.39
N ILE A 171 4.60 7.42 -16.45
CA ILE A 171 4.35 7.62 -15.00
C ILE A 171 4.85 8.98 -14.54
N THR A 172 6.06 9.37 -14.95
CA THR A 172 6.65 10.67 -14.62
C THR A 172 5.78 11.81 -15.15
N ALA A 173 5.33 11.73 -16.39
CA ALA A 173 4.44 12.73 -16.98
C ALA A 173 3.10 12.87 -16.24
N ILE A 174 2.51 11.75 -15.79
CA ILE A 174 1.29 11.77 -14.97
C ILE A 174 1.57 12.42 -13.62
N ARG A 175 2.69 12.11 -12.96
CA ARG A 175 3.09 12.72 -11.68
C ARG A 175 3.28 14.22 -11.82
N GLU A 176 3.99 14.68 -12.84
CA GLU A 176 4.21 16.11 -13.14
C GLU A 176 2.92 16.84 -13.51
N GLY A 177 2.01 16.16 -14.19
CA GLY A 177 0.67 16.69 -14.51
C GLY A 177 -0.30 16.71 -13.33
N THR A 178 0.03 16.02 -12.23
CA THR A 178 -0.81 16.01 -11.03
C THR A 178 -0.49 17.20 -10.15
N ILE A 179 -1.42 18.16 -10.06
CA ILE A 179 -1.20 19.44 -9.39
C ILE A 179 -1.96 19.46 -8.07
N LEU A 180 -1.22 19.60 -6.98
CA LEU A 180 -1.75 19.77 -5.62
C LEU A 180 -1.73 21.27 -5.26
N ASN A 181 -2.91 21.84 -4.99
CA ASN A 181 -3.05 23.23 -4.59
C ASN A 181 -3.60 23.28 -3.17
N VAL A 182 -2.76 23.66 -2.21
CA VAL A 182 -3.08 23.69 -0.78
C VAL A 182 -2.89 25.11 -0.26
N LYS A 183 -3.91 25.64 0.42
CA LYS A 183 -3.89 26.99 0.98
C LYS A 183 -3.37 27.05 2.42
N GLY A 184 -3.49 25.94 3.16
CA GLY A 184 -2.95 25.81 4.51
C GLY A 184 -1.43 25.71 4.48
N THR A 185 -0.74 26.27 5.48
CA THR A 185 0.73 26.32 5.54
C THR A 185 1.28 25.91 6.90
N SER A 186 0.44 25.38 7.80
CA SER A 186 0.88 24.93 9.12
C SER A 186 1.77 23.71 8.97
N PRO A 187 2.89 23.63 9.70
CA PRO A 187 3.69 22.41 9.75
C PRO A 187 2.94 21.33 10.52
N HIS A 188 3.05 20.09 10.08
CA HIS A 188 2.68 18.95 10.90
C HIS A 188 3.81 18.67 11.89
N VAL A 189 3.49 18.71 13.18
CA VAL A 189 4.44 18.41 14.25
C VAL A 189 3.99 17.13 14.93
N ARG A 190 4.83 16.10 14.87
CA ARG A 190 4.53 14.83 15.54
C ARG A 190 4.57 15.01 17.05
N PRO A 191 3.49 14.67 17.79
CA PRO A 191 3.52 14.67 19.25
C PRO A 191 4.51 13.62 19.79
N ASN A 192 5.04 13.87 21.01
CA ASN A 192 6.00 12.96 21.64
C ASN A 192 5.28 11.72 22.23
N TYR A 193 4.88 10.81 21.38
CA TYR A 193 4.21 9.57 21.80
C TYR A 193 5.17 8.59 22.48
N ASN A 194 4.62 7.77 23.40
CA ASN A 194 5.33 6.60 23.92
C ASN A 194 5.40 5.52 22.81
N MET A 195 6.54 5.42 22.15
CA MET A 195 6.73 4.53 21.01
C MET A 195 6.68 3.04 21.37
N GLU A 196 7.05 2.66 22.59
CA GLU A 196 6.93 1.27 23.05
C GLU A 196 5.45 0.86 23.14
N GLN A 197 4.61 1.74 23.67
CA GLN A 197 3.15 1.51 23.74
C GLN A 197 2.53 1.49 22.35
N LEU A 198 2.94 2.38 21.43
CA LEU A 198 2.46 2.40 20.05
C LEU A 198 2.75 1.06 19.36
N VAL A 199 3.99 0.59 19.45
CA VAL A 199 4.41 -0.69 18.84
C VAL A 199 3.69 -1.87 19.50
N ALA A 200 3.56 -1.87 20.82
CA ALA A 200 2.85 -2.94 21.54
C ALA A 200 1.37 -3.04 21.11
N LEU A 201 0.67 -1.91 21.01
CA LEU A 201 -0.71 -1.87 20.53
C LEU A 201 -0.84 -2.28 19.07
N ARG A 202 0.06 -1.83 18.19
CA ARG A 202 0.11 -2.27 16.79
C ARG A 202 0.22 -3.79 16.69
N ASN A 203 1.15 -4.39 17.42
CA ASN A 203 1.36 -5.83 17.41
C ASN A 203 0.15 -6.61 17.97
N GLN A 204 -0.46 -6.12 19.04
CA GLN A 204 -1.69 -6.69 19.61
C GLN A 204 -2.81 -6.66 18.58
N LEU A 205 -3.14 -5.48 18.04
CA LEU A 205 -4.22 -5.29 17.08
C LEU A 205 -3.99 -6.07 15.78
N THR A 206 -2.74 -6.14 15.31
CA THR A 206 -2.37 -6.98 14.16
C THR A 206 -2.64 -8.46 14.45
N THR A 207 -2.23 -8.95 15.63
CA THR A 207 -2.44 -10.34 16.03
C THR A 207 -3.92 -10.69 16.16
N GLU A 208 -4.73 -9.77 16.67
CA GLU A 208 -6.17 -9.97 16.83
C GLU A 208 -6.88 -9.90 15.47
N GLY A 209 -6.62 -8.85 14.68
CA GLY A 209 -7.30 -8.61 13.42
C GLY A 209 -6.97 -9.63 12.33
N THR A 210 -5.74 -10.17 12.30
CA THR A 210 -5.38 -11.22 11.32
C THR A 210 -6.13 -12.53 11.54
N LYS A 211 -6.64 -12.79 12.74
CA LYS A 211 -7.47 -13.98 13.01
C LYS A 211 -8.82 -13.95 12.26
N LEU A 212 -9.25 -12.77 11.81
CA LEU A 212 -10.48 -12.63 11.03
C LEU A 212 -10.36 -13.18 9.61
N GLY A 213 -9.13 -13.38 9.10
CA GLY A 213 -8.85 -13.95 7.78
C GLY A 213 -9.30 -13.07 6.59
N SER A 214 -9.72 -11.82 6.85
CA SER A 214 -10.17 -10.87 5.84
C SER A 214 -9.82 -9.46 6.27
N LEU A 215 -9.59 -8.58 5.31
CA LEU A 215 -9.40 -7.14 5.51
C LEU A 215 -10.67 -6.33 5.18
N MET A 216 -11.76 -7.01 4.79
CA MET A 216 -13.01 -6.36 4.43
C MET A 216 -13.62 -5.60 5.62
N GLY A 217 -14.14 -4.41 5.34
CA GLY A 217 -14.77 -3.55 6.34
C GLY A 217 -13.80 -2.84 7.28
N MET A 218 -12.48 -2.92 7.04
CA MET A 218 -11.46 -2.30 7.89
C MET A 218 -11.08 -0.88 7.48
N GLN A 219 -11.44 -0.46 6.26
CA GLN A 219 -11.07 0.84 5.67
C GLN A 219 -12.31 1.54 5.11
N GLY A 220 -12.39 2.86 5.28
CA GLY A 220 -13.50 3.61 4.73
C GLY A 220 -13.68 5.00 5.35
N ALA A 221 -14.77 5.65 4.96
CA ALA A 221 -15.14 6.95 5.48
C ALA A 221 -15.63 6.84 6.94
N ARG A 222 -15.58 7.97 7.64
CA ARG A 222 -16.12 8.07 9.00
C ARG A 222 -17.61 7.69 9.03
N GLY A 223 -17.98 6.80 9.94
CA GLY A 223 -19.34 6.28 10.09
C GLY A 223 -19.68 5.10 9.17
N THR A 224 -18.76 4.66 8.30
CA THR A 224 -18.97 3.47 7.45
C THR A 224 -18.15 2.26 7.92
N VAL A 225 -17.24 2.44 8.85
CA VAL A 225 -16.37 1.40 9.40
C VAL A 225 -16.63 1.23 10.89
N GLU A 226 -16.82 0.01 11.33
CA GLU A 226 -16.96 -0.30 12.76
C GLU A 226 -15.68 0.06 13.53
N PRO A 227 -15.77 0.68 14.73
CA PRO A 227 -14.60 1.19 15.45
C PRO A 227 -13.49 0.16 15.67
N GLN A 228 -13.85 -1.09 16.02
CA GLN A 228 -12.87 -2.15 16.23
C GLN A 228 -12.20 -2.59 14.92
N MET A 229 -12.98 -2.69 13.84
CA MET A 229 -12.45 -3.02 12.51
C MET A 229 -11.51 -1.93 12.02
N HIS A 230 -11.82 -0.67 12.30
CA HIS A 230 -10.95 0.45 11.96
C HIS A 230 -9.61 0.41 12.71
N LEU A 231 -9.59 0.03 14.00
CA LEU A 231 -8.34 -0.19 14.74
C LEU A 231 -7.50 -1.30 14.11
N TYR A 232 -8.12 -2.42 13.75
CA TYR A 232 -7.43 -3.51 13.05
C TYR A 232 -6.90 -3.07 11.69
N GLY A 233 -7.70 -2.35 10.91
CA GLY A 233 -7.30 -1.81 9.61
C GLY A 233 -6.11 -0.87 9.70
N THR A 234 -6.09 0.00 10.73
CA THR A 234 -4.96 0.89 10.98
C THR A 234 -3.69 0.13 11.31
N ALA A 235 -3.79 -0.96 12.09
CA ALA A 235 -2.63 -1.74 12.52
C ALA A 235 -2.09 -2.68 11.44
N ILE A 236 -2.98 -3.33 10.66
CA ILE A 236 -2.60 -4.37 9.69
C ILE A 236 -2.22 -3.77 8.34
N GLY A 237 -2.89 -2.71 7.94
CA GLY A 237 -2.77 -2.14 6.60
C GLY A 237 -3.06 -0.65 6.57
N TRP A 238 -2.21 0.15 7.22
CA TRP A 238 -2.33 1.59 7.16
C TRP A 238 -2.30 2.08 5.71
N GLY A 239 -3.29 2.87 5.32
CA GLY A 239 -3.39 3.43 3.96
C GLY A 239 -3.81 2.43 2.87
N LEU A 240 -4.40 1.27 3.19
CA LEU A 240 -5.07 0.43 2.20
C LEU A 240 -6.30 1.15 1.63
N LEU A 241 -6.64 0.83 0.38
CA LEU A 241 -7.86 1.33 -0.26
C LEU A 241 -9.11 0.73 0.41
N PRO A 242 -10.21 1.47 0.49
CA PRO A 242 -11.51 0.93 0.91
C PRO A 242 -12.00 -0.19 -0.01
N ASP A 243 -12.87 -1.04 0.50
CA ASP A 243 -13.38 -2.23 -0.20
C ASP A 243 -13.95 -1.94 -1.59
N ALA A 244 -14.58 -0.78 -1.75
CA ALA A 244 -15.16 -0.36 -3.04
C ALA A 244 -14.09 -0.11 -4.11
N GLN A 245 -12.85 0.19 -3.73
CA GLN A 245 -11.74 0.48 -4.64
C GLN A 245 -10.75 -0.66 -4.78
N ALA A 246 -10.63 -1.52 -3.75
CA ALA A 246 -9.75 -2.69 -3.86
C ALA A 246 -10.15 -3.80 -2.90
N GLN A 247 -9.99 -5.04 -3.35
CA GLN A 247 -10.13 -6.24 -2.53
C GLN A 247 -8.81 -6.98 -2.46
N TYR A 248 -8.51 -7.54 -1.28
CA TYR A 248 -7.27 -8.23 -0.98
C TYR A 248 -7.57 -9.61 -0.40
N LEU A 249 -7.27 -10.65 -1.17
CA LEU A 249 -7.51 -12.03 -0.75
C LEU A 249 -6.17 -12.74 -0.56
N GLY A 250 -5.82 -13.02 0.70
CA GLY A 250 -4.59 -13.72 1.07
C GLY A 250 -4.77 -15.23 1.08
N SER A 251 -3.80 -15.95 0.53
CA SER A 251 -3.75 -17.40 0.64
C SER A 251 -3.19 -17.87 1.99
N PRO A 252 -3.43 -19.11 2.41
CA PRO A 252 -2.62 -19.76 3.43
C PRO A 252 -1.16 -19.92 2.95
N LYS A 253 -0.29 -20.37 3.85
CA LYS A 253 1.08 -20.77 3.51
C LYS A 253 1.10 -22.19 2.92
N TYR A 254 1.97 -22.39 1.94
CA TYR A 254 2.17 -23.68 1.28
C TYR A 254 3.64 -24.10 1.32
N PRO A 255 3.94 -25.40 1.36
CA PRO A 255 5.32 -25.89 1.28
C PRO A 255 5.89 -25.79 -0.14
N ASN A 256 7.22 -25.75 -0.26
CA ASN A 256 7.91 -25.74 -1.56
C ASN A 256 8.31 -27.17 -2.01
N ASP A 257 7.35 -28.09 -2.05
CA ASP A 257 7.59 -29.52 -2.23
C ASP A 257 7.03 -30.12 -3.52
N GLY A 258 6.68 -29.27 -4.51
CA GLY A 258 6.14 -29.74 -5.78
C GLY A 258 5.62 -28.65 -6.69
N CYS A 259 4.77 -29.06 -7.63
CA CYS A 259 4.01 -28.17 -8.49
C CYS A 259 2.57 -28.04 -7.99
N TYR A 260 2.11 -26.82 -7.86
CA TYR A 260 0.76 -26.48 -7.45
C TYR A 260 0.06 -25.72 -8.57
N MET A 261 -1.24 -25.89 -8.69
CA MET A 261 -2.08 -25.20 -9.69
C MET A 261 -3.39 -24.75 -9.06
N SER A 262 -3.87 -23.62 -9.51
CA SER A 262 -5.21 -23.11 -9.19
C SER A 262 -5.82 -22.45 -10.42
N THR A 263 -7.08 -22.77 -10.73
CA THR A 263 -7.82 -22.20 -11.87
C THR A 263 -8.72 -21.07 -11.37
N TYR A 264 -8.50 -19.87 -11.87
CA TYR A 264 -9.27 -18.68 -11.55
C TYR A 264 -10.35 -18.44 -12.60
N PRO A 265 -11.59 -18.18 -12.20
CA PRO A 265 -12.63 -17.71 -13.13
C PRO A 265 -12.29 -16.28 -13.61
N PRO A 266 -13.01 -15.75 -14.61
CA PRO A 266 -12.94 -14.33 -14.93
C PRO A 266 -13.16 -13.50 -13.68
N LEU A 267 -12.21 -12.61 -13.36
CA LEU A 267 -12.27 -11.83 -12.12
C LEU A 267 -13.18 -10.60 -12.28
N PRO A 268 -14.06 -10.31 -11.30
CA PRO A 268 -15.06 -9.26 -11.39
C PRO A 268 -14.50 -7.90 -11.02
N PHE A 269 -14.16 -7.08 -12.00
CA PHE A 269 -13.74 -5.69 -11.81
C PHE A 269 -14.20 -4.79 -12.97
N ASN A 270 -14.28 -3.48 -12.71
CA ASN A 270 -14.60 -2.47 -13.70
C ASN A 270 -13.32 -1.85 -14.26
N LYS A 271 -13.29 -1.50 -15.54
CA LYS A 271 -12.18 -0.71 -16.10
C LYS A 271 -12.26 0.74 -15.59
N PRO A 272 -11.12 1.40 -15.33
CA PRO A 272 -9.73 0.98 -15.60
C PRO A 272 -9.10 0.09 -14.53
N GLY A 273 -9.88 -0.45 -13.60
CA GLY A 273 -9.41 -1.42 -12.61
C GLY A 273 -8.72 -2.62 -13.23
N PHE A 274 -8.07 -3.42 -12.42
CA PHE A 274 -7.24 -4.55 -12.82
C PHE A 274 -7.08 -5.52 -11.65
N PHE A 275 -6.38 -6.64 -11.88
CA PHE A 275 -6.01 -7.56 -10.80
C PHE A 275 -4.53 -7.92 -10.86
N SER A 276 -4.03 -8.47 -9.75
CA SER A 276 -2.73 -9.11 -9.68
C SER A 276 -2.69 -10.21 -8.64
N ILE A 277 -1.82 -11.20 -8.88
CA ILE A 277 -1.40 -12.20 -7.90
C ILE A 277 0.08 -11.93 -7.61
N THR A 278 0.42 -11.56 -6.39
CA THR A 278 1.81 -11.37 -5.96
C THR A 278 2.17 -12.42 -4.93
N ILE A 279 3.32 -13.09 -5.12
CA ILE A 279 3.82 -14.15 -4.25
C ILE A 279 4.81 -13.61 -3.22
N TYR A 280 4.79 -14.21 -2.03
CA TYR A 280 5.64 -13.84 -0.90
C TYR A 280 6.22 -15.08 -0.22
N ASP A 281 7.32 -14.89 0.49
CA ASP A 281 7.84 -15.87 1.42
C ASP A 281 6.96 -16.01 2.67
N GLY A 282 7.38 -16.85 3.61
CA GLY A 282 6.67 -17.09 4.86
C GLY A 282 6.56 -15.87 5.78
N GLU A 283 7.37 -14.85 5.59
CA GLU A 283 7.38 -13.61 6.37
C GLU A 283 6.61 -12.47 5.66
N GLY A 284 6.29 -12.65 4.39
CA GLY A 284 5.55 -11.68 3.57
C GLY A 284 6.43 -10.79 2.70
N TRP A 285 7.70 -11.13 2.50
CA TRP A 285 8.59 -10.43 1.61
C TRP A 285 8.50 -10.97 0.18
N MET A 286 8.58 -10.09 -0.82
CA MET A 286 8.80 -10.50 -2.19
C MET A 286 10.25 -10.98 -2.35
N TYR A 287 10.45 -12.08 -3.04
CA TYR A 287 11.77 -12.71 -3.21
C TYR A 287 12.16 -12.97 -4.66
N ALA A 288 11.27 -12.68 -5.60
CA ALA A 288 11.51 -12.91 -7.02
C ALA A 288 11.07 -11.70 -7.86
N GLU A 289 11.90 -11.32 -8.84
CA GLU A 289 11.55 -10.25 -9.77
C GLU A 289 10.29 -10.58 -10.58
N ASN A 290 10.13 -11.84 -10.98
CA ASN A 290 8.95 -12.34 -11.69
C ASN A 290 7.90 -12.93 -10.74
N GLY A 291 7.83 -12.44 -9.50
CA GLY A 291 6.94 -12.94 -8.44
C GLY A 291 5.50 -12.46 -8.54
N MET A 292 5.02 -12.11 -9.76
CA MET A 292 3.69 -11.53 -9.95
C MET A 292 3.06 -11.97 -11.27
N LEU A 293 1.76 -12.26 -11.24
CA LEU A 293 0.90 -12.41 -12.41
C LEU A 293 -0.12 -11.27 -12.46
N ASN A 294 -0.27 -10.67 -13.64
CA ASN A 294 -1.32 -9.68 -13.93
C ASN A 294 -1.70 -9.73 -15.41
N GLU A 295 -2.62 -8.89 -15.84
CA GLU A 295 -3.10 -8.86 -17.23
C GLU A 295 -2.02 -8.62 -18.29
N PHE A 296 -0.81 -8.17 -17.92
CA PHE A 296 0.28 -7.90 -18.87
C PHE A 296 1.17 -9.11 -19.13
N ASN A 297 1.27 -10.04 -18.18
CA ASN A 297 2.16 -11.21 -18.28
C ASN A 297 1.44 -12.55 -18.16
N LEU A 298 0.11 -12.53 -18.08
CA LEU A 298 -0.73 -13.70 -17.90
C LEU A 298 -1.30 -14.19 -19.24
N GLU A 299 -1.25 -15.50 -19.50
CA GLU A 299 -2.02 -16.13 -20.57
C GLU A 299 -3.37 -16.57 -20.04
N MET A 300 -4.45 -16.04 -20.64
CA MET A 300 -5.84 -16.39 -20.31
C MET A 300 -6.37 -17.48 -21.22
N ASN A 301 -7.30 -18.26 -20.71
CA ASN A 301 -8.12 -19.20 -21.47
C ASN A 301 -9.14 -18.45 -22.34
N GLN A 302 -9.76 -19.15 -23.31
CA GLN A 302 -10.72 -18.53 -24.24
C GLN A 302 -11.99 -17.99 -23.55
N ASP A 303 -12.34 -18.54 -22.39
CA ASP A 303 -13.49 -18.12 -21.58
C ASP A 303 -13.17 -17.00 -20.59
N GLY A 304 -11.92 -16.49 -20.60
CA GLY A 304 -11.44 -15.46 -19.69
C GLY A 304 -11.00 -15.96 -18.31
N SER A 305 -11.05 -17.27 -18.06
CA SER A 305 -10.42 -17.91 -16.91
C SER A 305 -8.90 -18.01 -17.12
N PHE A 306 -8.16 -18.37 -16.08
CA PHE A 306 -6.73 -18.66 -16.21
C PHE A 306 -6.26 -19.68 -15.18
N ASP A 307 -5.23 -20.44 -15.57
CA ASP A 307 -4.53 -21.34 -14.66
C ASP A 307 -3.25 -20.63 -14.16
N ALA A 308 -3.11 -20.53 -12.85
CA ALA A 308 -1.88 -20.08 -12.21
C ALA A 308 -1.15 -21.28 -11.64
N TYR A 309 0.14 -21.35 -11.93
CA TYR A 309 1.03 -22.40 -11.47
C TYR A 309 2.02 -21.85 -10.45
N PHE A 310 2.40 -22.67 -9.49
CA PHE A 310 3.30 -22.27 -8.40
C PHE A 310 4.32 -23.38 -8.13
N GLY A 311 5.58 -23.05 -8.17
CA GLY A 311 6.68 -23.92 -7.79
C GLY A 311 7.31 -24.69 -8.94
N LYS A 312 7.56 -25.99 -8.72
CA LYS A 312 8.36 -26.84 -9.60
C LYS A 312 7.55 -27.38 -10.77
N CYS A 313 6.88 -26.52 -11.50
CA CYS A 313 5.96 -26.89 -12.59
C CYS A 313 6.65 -26.99 -13.97
N GLY A 314 7.96 -26.76 -14.07
CA GLY A 314 8.65 -26.74 -15.36
C GLY A 314 8.36 -25.47 -16.18
N GLU A 315 8.46 -25.62 -17.51
CA GLU A 315 8.29 -24.50 -18.45
C GLU A 315 6.81 -24.33 -18.84
N VAL A 316 5.94 -24.15 -17.84
CA VAL A 316 4.52 -23.82 -18.08
C VAL A 316 4.32 -22.31 -17.99
N LYS A 317 3.33 -21.81 -18.73
CA LYS A 317 2.90 -20.41 -18.63
C LYS A 317 2.28 -20.11 -17.27
N ASN A 318 2.24 -18.85 -16.87
CA ASN A 318 1.68 -18.41 -15.61
C ASN A 318 2.29 -19.10 -14.37
N ASN A 319 3.57 -19.48 -14.42
CA ASN A 319 4.26 -20.13 -13.31
C ASN A 319 5.03 -19.12 -12.47
N LEU A 320 4.79 -19.13 -11.16
CA LEU A 320 5.54 -18.39 -10.16
C LEU A 320 6.45 -19.33 -9.38
N ALA A 321 7.76 -19.03 -9.35
CA ALA A 321 8.71 -19.79 -8.54
C ALA A 321 8.39 -19.64 -7.06
N THR A 322 8.51 -20.73 -6.27
CA THR A 322 8.17 -20.74 -4.85
C THR A 322 9.39 -20.97 -3.97
N VAL A 323 9.28 -20.54 -2.71
CA VAL A 323 10.20 -20.82 -1.60
C VAL A 323 9.44 -21.55 -0.49
N GLU A 324 10.10 -21.94 0.61
CA GLU A 324 9.40 -22.55 1.73
C GLU A 324 8.42 -21.59 2.39
N ASP A 325 7.27 -22.11 2.83
CA ASP A 325 6.19 -21.33 3.45
C ASP A 325 5.61 -20.20 2.58
N TRP A 326 5.74 -20.32 1.24
CA TRP A 326 5.23 -19.30 0.34
C TRP A 326 3.72 -19.09 0.49
N ASN A 327 3.29 -17.89 0.20
CA ASN A 327 1.90 -17.49 0.15
C ASN A 327 1.72 -16.40 -0.92
N TYR A 328 0.48 -16.04 -1.23
CA TYR A 328 0.21 -14.99 -2.21
C TYR A 328 -0.97 -14.12 -1.79
N ILE A 329 -1.07 -12.95 -2.41
CA ILE A 329 -2.25 -12.10 -2.33
C ILE A 329 -2.78 -11.89 -3.75
N LEU A 330 -4.06 -12.21 -3.94
CA LEU A 330 -4.85 -11.73 -5.06
C LEU A 330 -5.39 -10.35 -4.72
N ARG A 331 -5.07 -9.35 -5.54
CA ARG A 331 -5.61 -8.00 -5.47
C ARG A 331 -6.53 -7.75 -6.64
N ILE A 332 -7.70 -7.16 -6.37
CA ILE A 332 -8.68 -6.79 -7.39
C ILE A 332 -9.00 -5.32 -7.16
N TYR A 333 -8.66 -4.45 -8.13
CA TYR A 333 -8.91 -3.01 -8.09
C TYR A 333 -10.18 -2.68 -8.87
N GLU A 334 -10.98 -1.74 -8.37
CA GLU A 334 -12.32 -1.41 -8.87
C GLU A 334 -13.25 -2.63 -8.94
N PRO A 335 -13.34 -3.39 -7.84
CA PRO A 335 -14.07 -4.64 -7.81
C PRO A 335 -15.58 -4.43 -8.00
N ARG A 336 -16.26 -5.39 -8.64
CA ARG A 336 -17.71 -5.51 -8.57
C ARG A 336 -18.06 -6.28 -7.30
N LEU A 337 -18.35 -5.57 -6.22
CA LEU A 337 -18.46 -6.12 -4.88
C LEU A 337 -19.60 -7.15 -4.73
N ASP A 338 -20.70 -6.98 -5.43
CA ASP A 338 -21.85 -7.89 -5.46
C ASP A 338 -21.44 -9.28 -5.98
N GLU A 339 -20.57 -9.33 -7.00
CA GLU A 339 -20.04 -10.58 -7.53
C GLU A 339 -18.94 -11.19 -6.65
N LEU A 340 -18.28 -10.38 -5.80
CA LEU A 340 -17.21 -10.83 -4.91
C LEU A 340 -17.69 -11.33 -3.55
N GLN A 341 -18.94 -11.12 -3.16
CA GLN A 341 -19.44 -11.53 -1.84
C GLN A 341 -19.25 -13.03 -1.58
N GLU A 342 -19.48 -13.86 -2.61
CA GLU A 342 -19.31 -15.32 -2.56
C GLU A 342 -17.98 -15.80 -3.13
N PHE A 343 -17.18 -14.91 -3.69
CA PHE A 343 -15.89 -15.28 -4.26
C PHE A 343 -14.93 -15.73 -3.15
N ARG A 344 -14.29 -16.85 -3.40
CA ARG A 344 -13.20 -17.37 -2.56
C ARG A 344 -12.01 -17.67 -3.46
N LEU A 345 -10.80 -17.62 -2.90
CA LEU A 345 -9.64 -18.10 -3.64
C LEU A 345 -9.89 -19.53 -4.09
N PRO A 346 -9.65 -19.82 -5.38
CA PRO A 346 -9.84 -21.18 -5.89
C PRO A 346 -8.95 -22.18 -5.14
N GLU A 347 -9.41 -23.44 -5.11
CA GLU A 347 -8.67 -24.53 -4.49
C GLU A 347 -7.27 -24.68 -5.11
N MET A 348 -6.26 -24.73 -4.25
CA MET A 348 -4.89 -25.04 -4.65
C MET A 348 -4.67 -26.55 -4.72
N LYS A 349 -4.33 -27.06 -5.90
CA LYS A 349 -4.10 -28.48 -6.13
C LYS A 349 -2.61 -28.75 -6.33
N LYS A 350 -2.06 -29.67 -5.56
CA LYS A 350 -0.73 -30.22 -5.85
C LYS A 350 -0.88 -31.21 -7.00
N ILE A 351 -0.14 -31.00 -8.09
CA ILE A 351 -0.25 -31.81 -9.30
C ILE A 351 0.97 -32.71 -9.55
N ASN A 352 2.08 -32.46 -8.84
CA ASN A 352 3.29 -33.33 -8.82
C ASN A 352 3.97 -33.26 -7.46
#